data_e8e5b232d938f38ff1c934cedeb13c76
#
_entry.id   e8e5b232d938f38ff1c934cedeb13c76
#
_cell.length_a   1.000
_cell.length_b   1.000
_cell.length_c   1.000
_cell.angle_alpha   90.00
_cell.angle_beta   90.00
_cell.angle_gamma   90.00
#
_symmetry.space_group_name_H-M   'P 1'
#
loop_
_entity.id
_entity.type
_entity.pdbx_description
1 polymer ?
#
loop_
_entity_poly.entity_id
_entity_poly.type
_entity_poly.pdbx_seq_one_letter_code
_entity_poly.pdbx_strand_id
1 'polypeptide(L)'
;MYASGRALAREARELAEESPVAAAAMVELAGGAQRLTGPIVTAAADAGDPAAMSICTTVGRWLGRGLASLAAVLDPSVFVIGGGVSAAGELLLGPARAEFAGSLPGRGFRPQADVVGAALGPDAGLVGAADLARKDAAEAAGPAG
;
A
#
# COMPACT_ATOMS: atom_id res chain seq x y z
N MET A 1 6.93 -9.01 7.33
CA MET A 1 5.83 -8.17 6.84
C MET A 1 6.28 -7.56 5.52
N TYR A 2 5.68 -8.02 4.37
CA TYR A 2 6.21 -7.79 3.02
C TYR A 2 5.46 -6.70 2.24
N ALA A 3 4.26 -6.31 2.67
CA ALA A 3 3.41 -5.33 1.98
C ALA A 3 3.04 -4.18 2.92
N SER A 4 3.96 -3.25 3.14
CA SER A 4 3.74 -2.07 3.99
C SER A 4 4.68 -0.93 3.57
N GLY A 5 4.43 0.30 4.01
CA GLY A 5 5.36 1.41 3.80
C GLY A 5 6.77 1.15 4.38
N ARG A 6 6.87 0.32 5.42
CA ARG A 6 8.15 -0.14 5.95
C ARG A 6 8.86 -1.12 5.01
N ALA A 7 8.13 -1.90 4.21
CA ALA A 7 8.72 -2.79 3.22
C ALA A 7 9.40 -1.98 2.12
N LEU A 8 8.78 -0.93 1.59
CA LEU A 8 9.42 -0.03 0.62
C LEU A 8 10.76 0.51 1.13
N ALA A 9 10.79 1.00 2.38
CA ALA A 9 12.01 1.52 2.97
C ALA A 9 13.09 0.45 3.19
N ARG A 10 12.68 -0.78 3.55
CA ARG A 10 13.61 -1.90 3.72
C ARG A 10 14.24 -2.30 2.40
N GLU A 11 13.43 -2.58 1.38
CA GLU A 11 13.91 -2.94 0.04
C GLU A 11 14.86 -1.88 -0.54
N ALA A 12 14.54 -0.58 -0.31
CA ALA A 12 15.41 0.51 -0.76
C ALA A 12 16.75 0.55 -0.03
N ARG A 13 16.80 0.22 1.28
CA ARG A 13 18.05 0.13 2.03
C ARG A 13 18.88 -1.08 1.62
N GLU A 14 18.23 -2.24 1.46
CA GLU A 14 18.86 -3.45 0.95
C GLU A 14 19.49 -3.19 -0.43
N LEU A 15 18.74 -2.52 -1.34
CA LEU A 15 19.29 -2.12 -2.63
C LEU A 15 20.47 -1.15 -2.50
N ALA A 16 20.41 -0.19 -1.56
CA ALA A 16 21.51 0.76 -1.35
C ALA A 16 22.79 0.08 -0.83
N GLU A 17 22.66 -1.03 -0.11
CA GLU A 17 23.80 -1.86 0.35
C GLU A 17 24.34 -2.74 -0.78
N GLU A 18 23.47 -3.39 -1.55
CA GLU A 18 23.85 -4.33 -2.62
C GLU A 18 24.30 -3.62 -3.91
N SER A 19 23.66 -2.51 -4.26
CA SER A 19 23.87 -1.77 -5.51
C SER A 19 23.78 -0.25 -5.29
N PRO A 20 24.79 0.38 -4.67
CA PRO A 20 24.76 1.81 -4.36
C PRO A 20 24.50 2.72 -5.56
N VAL A 21 24.97 2.32 -6.74
CA VAL A 21 24.77 3.07 -7.99
C VAL A 21 23.30 3.06 -8.40
N ALA A 22 22.62 1.92 -8.28
CA ALA A 22 21.20 1.81 -8.62
C ALA A 22 20.30 2.59 -7.64
N ALA A 23 20.71 2.70 -6.37
CA ALA A 23 19.98 3.41 -5.34
C ALA A 23 20.34 4.90 -5.24
N ALA A 24 21.30 5.40 -6.04
CA ALA A 24 21.92 6.73 -5.88
C ALA A 24 20.88 7.85 -5.84
N ALA A 25 19.90 7.87 -6.76
CA ALA A 25 18.87 8.91 -6.82
C ALA A 25 17.99 8.93 -5.54
N MET A 26 17.59 7.77 -5.05
CA MET A 26 16.82 7.66 -3.80
C MET A 26 17.64 8.08 -2.58
N VAL A 27 18.92 7.70 -2.53
CA VAL A 27 19.84 8.05 -1.44
C VAL A 27 20.12 9.55 -1.41
N GLU A 28 20.30 10.17 -2.58
CA GLU A 28 20.45 11.62 -2.72
C GLU A 28 19.18 12.35 -2.25
N LEU A 29 18.02 11.93 -2.70
CA LEU A 29 16.73 12.49 -2.29
C LEU A 29 16.49 12.37 -0.77
N ALA A 30 16.95 11.27 -0.17
CA ALA A 30 16.85 11.03 1.27
C ALA A 30 17.87 11.82 2.10
N GLY A 31 18.98 12.28 1.49
CA GLY A 31 20.14 12.80 2.20
C GLY A 31 20.90 11.72 2.98
N GLY A 32 20.88 10.46 2.50
CA GLY A 32 21.60 9.32 3.05
C GLY A 32 20.78 8.04 3.11
N ALA A 33 21.42 6.89 2.96
CA ALA A 33 20.77 5.56 2.89
C ALA A 33 19.93 5.24 4.14
N GLN A 34 20.38 5.63 5.33
CA GLN A 34 19.67 5.40 6.59
C GLN A 34 18.38 6.22 6.72
N ARG A 35 18.21 7.27 5.90
CA ARG A 35 17.03 8.13 5.88
C ARG A 35 15.99 7.70 4.83
N LEU A 36 16.23 6.61 4.10
CA LEU A 36 15.28 6.06 3.15
C LEU A 36 13.98 5.67 3.85
N THR A 37 12.87 6.20 3.35
CA THR A 37 11.50 5.96 3.84
C THR A 37 10.58 5.60 2.69
N GLY A 38 9.41 5.01 2.99
CA GLY A 38 8.41 4.69 1.97
C GLY A 38 8.04 5.89 1.08
N PRO A 39 7.70 7.06 1.65
CA PRO A 39 7.41 8.27 0.88
C PRO A 39 8.53 8.71 -0.07
N ILE A 40 9.80 8.56 0.33
CA ILE A 40 10.95 8.89 -0.54
C ILE A 40 11.02 7.93 -1.73
N VAL A 41 10.83 6.62 -1.48
CA VAL A 41 10.78 5.62 -2.57
C VAL A 41 9.65 5.93 -3.53
N THR A 42 8.46 6.28 -3.01
CA THR A 42 7.31 6.65 -3.85
C THR A 42 7.61 7.89 -4.67
N ALA A 43 8.16 8.94 -4.06
CA ALA A 43 8.52 10.18 -4.76
C ALA A 43 9.57 9.96 -5.86
N ALA A 44 10.57 9.12 -5.62
CA ALA A 44 11.55 8.73 -6.63
C ALA A 44 10.92 7.94 -7.78
N ALA A 45 9.99 7.03 -7.46
CA ALA A 45 9.26 6.25 -8.47
C ALA A 45 8.36 7.16 -9.33
N ASP A 46 7.65 8.13 -8.74
CA ASP A 46 6.86 9.14 -9.44
C ASP A 46 7.72 10.03 -10.35
N ALA A 47 8.98 10.28 -9.95
CA ALA A 47 9.96 10.97 -10.77
C ALA A 47 10.57 10.09 -11.89
N GLY A 48 10.18 8.83 -11.98
CA GLY A 48 10.62 7.89 -13.02
C GLY A 48 11.91 7.12 -12.69
N ASP A 49 12.36 7.10 -11.43
CA ASP A 49 13.52 6.29 -11.04
C ASP A 49 13.23 4.79 -11.22
N PRO A 50 13.99 4.07 -12.07
CA PRO A 50 13.70 2.68 -12.40
C PRO A 50 13.82 1.74 -11.20
N ALA A 51 14.76 2.03 -10.29
CA ALA A 51 14.99 1.20 -9.11
C ALA A 51 13.84 1.34 -8.11
N ALA A 52 13.37 2.57 -7.87
CA ALA A 52 12.21 2.85 -7.04
C ALA A 52 10.93 2.23 -7.61
N MET A 53 10.72 2.32 -8.93
CA MET A 53 9.60 1.67 -9.63
C MET A 53 9.63 0.15 -9.47
N SER A 54 10.82 -0.46 -9.56
CA SER A 54 11.01 -1.90 -9.35
C SER A 54 10.65 -2.32 -7.92
N ILE A 55 11.04 -1.52 -6.92
CA ILE A 55 10.70 -1.74 -5.51
C ILE A 55 9.17 -1.66 -5.32
N CYS A 56 8.51 -0.63 -5.85
CA CYS A 56 7.04 -0.50 -5.79
C CYS A 56 6.35 -1.71 -6.44
N THR A 57 6.85 -2.17 -7.59
CA THR A 57 6.34 -3.36 -8.28
C THR A 57 6.47 -4.62 -7.42
N THR A 58 7.63 -4.82 -6.81
CA THR A 58 7.92 -5.99 -5.95
C THR A 58 6.98 -6.03 -4.74
N VAL A 59 6.85 -4.90 -4.03
CA VAL A 59 5.96 -4.78 -2.87
C VAL A 59 4.50 -4.93 -3.28
N GLY A 60 4.09 -4.37 -4.43
CA GLY A 60 2.75 -4.54 -5.00
C GLY A 60 2.43 -6.01 -5.29
N ARG A 61 3.37 -6.77 -5.87
CA ARG A 61 3.18 -8.21 -6.09
C ARG A 61 3.00 -8.99 -4.78
N TRP A 62 3.79 -8.70 -3.75
CA TRP A 62 3.60 -9.32 -2.44
C TRP A 62 2.22 -9.01 -1.84
N LEU A 63 1.74 -7.76 -2.01
CA LEU A 63 0.39 -7.38 -1.62
C LEU A 63 -0.64 -8.23 -2.38
N GLY A 64 -0.54 -8.33 -3.70
CA GLY A 64 -1.46 -9.09 -4.55
C GLY A 64 -1.56 -10.57 -4.15
N ARG A 65 -0.43 -11.22 -3.84
CA ARG A 65 -0.41 -12.61 -3.30
C ARG A 65 -1.14 -12.72 -1.97
N GLY A 66 -0.89 -11.76 -1.06
CA GLY A 66 -1.60 -11.71 0.22
C GLY A 66 -3.10 -11.57 0.05
N LEU A 67 -3.53 -10.68 -0.86
CA LEU A 67 -4.96 -10.50 -1.19
C LEU A 67 -5.58 -11.76 -1.78
N ALA A 68 -4.87 -12.49 -2.65
CA ALA A 68 -5.36 -13.75 -3.20
C ALA A 68 -5.58 -14.82 -2.11
N SER A 69 -4.68 -14.87 -1.13
CA SER A 69 -4.82 -15.76 0.03
C SER A 69 -6.04 -15.38 0.89
N LEU A 70 -6.24 -14.09 1.13
CA LEU A 70 -7.41 -13.59 1.88
C LEU A 70 -8.71 -13.81 1.11
N ALA A 71 -8.73 -13.60 -0.19
CA ALA A 71 -9.90 -13.83 -1.03
C ALA A 71 -10.33 -15.30 -1.01
N ALA A 72 -9.40 -16.23 -0.93
CA ALA A 72 -9.70 -17.66 -0.85
C ALA A 72 -10.44 -18.04 0.45
N VAL A 73 -10.29 -17.27 1.52
CA VAL A 73 -10.88 -17.54 2.84
C VAL A 73 -12.12 -16.69 3.10
N LEU A 74 -12.07 -15.41 2.74
CA LEU A 74 -13.09 -14.41 3.13
C LEU A 74 -14.10 -14.11 2.01
N ASP A 75 -13.76 -14.41 0.76
CA ASP A 75 -14.54 -14.12 -0.45
C ASP A 75 -15.16 -12.72 -0.50
N PRO A 76 -14.37 -11.65 -0.29
CA PRO A 76 -14.88 -10.30 -0.29
C PRO A 76 -15.20 -9.83 -1.71
N SER A 77 -16.09 -8.83 -1.84
CA SER A 77 -16.34 -8.15 -3.11
C SER A 77 -15.33 -7.05 -3.42
N VAL A 78 -14.67 -6.51 -2.38
CA VAL A 78 -13.70 -5.41 -2.51
C VAL A 78 -12.61 -5.49 -1.44
N PHE A 79 -11.38 -5.16 -1.82
CA PHE A 79 -10.28 -4.84 -0.91
C PHE A 79 -9.99 -3.36 -0.98
N VAL A 80 -10.05 -2.68 0.16
CA VAL A 80 -9.68 -1.27 0.28
C VAL A 80 -8.30 -1.17 0.90
N ILE A 81 -7.35 -0.63 0.15
CA ILE A 81 -5.96 -0.50 0.57
C ILE A 81 -5.74 0.91 1.12
N GLY A 82 -5.44 1.00 2.41
CA GLY A 82 -5.21 2.25 3.12
C GLY A 82 -3.83 2.35 3.76
N GLY A 83 -3.60 3.44 4.48
CA GLY A 83 -2.35 3.73 5.17
C GLY A 83 -1.26 4.27 4.23
N GLY A 84 -0.02 4.37 4.73
CA GLY A 84 1.09 4.99 3.98
C GLY A 84 1.45 4.33 2.65
N VAL A 85 1.03 3.07 2.44
CA VAL A 85 1.25 2.33 1.18
C VAL A 85 0.30 2.81 0.09
N SER A 86 -0.90 3.28 0.45
CA SER A 86 -1.87 3.81 -0.53
C SER A 86 -1.38 5.09 -1.22
N ALA A 87 -0.43 5.81 -0.60
CA ALA A 87 0.18 7.00 -1.20
C ALA A 87 1.00 6.68 -2.48
N ALA A 88 1.45 5.43 -2.65
CA ALA A 88 2.12 4.98 -3.87
C ALA A 88 1.16 4.81 -5.06
N GLY A 89 -0.15 4.93 -4.86
CA GLY A 89 -1.15 4.91 -5.92
C GLY A 89 -1.03 3.72 -6.88
N GLU A 90 -1.13 4.00 -8.15
CA GLU A 90 -1.08 2.97 -9.21
C GLU A 90 0.29 2.31 -9.38
N LEU A 91 1.37 2.94 -8.96
CA LEU A 91 2.70 2.33 -8.96
C LEU A 91 2.75 1.04 -8.12
N LEU A 92 1.92 0.95 -7.09
CA LEU A 92 1.81 -0.21 -6.23
C LEU A 92 0.52 -1.00 -6.50
N LEU A 93 -0.61 -0.34 -6.68
CA LEU A 93 -1.91 -1.00 -6.86
C LEU A 93 -2.02 -1.71 -8.21
N GLY A 94 -1.42 -1.18 -9.28
CA GLY A 94 -1.38 -1.82 -10.58
C GLY A 94 -0.73 -3.20 -10.53
N PRO A 95 0.53 -3.33 -10.08
CA PRO A 95 1.18 -4.62 -9.86
C PRO A 95 0.44 -5.53 -8.86
N ALA A 96 -0.19 -4.96 -7.82
CA ALA A 96 -0.96 -5.73 -6.85
C ALA A 96 -2.19 -6.38 -7.49
N ARG A 97 -2.95 -5.63 -8.30
CA ARG A 97 -4.10 -6.16 -9.05
C ARG A 97 -3.69 -7.25 -10.04
N ALA A 98 -2.61 -7.03 -10.79
CA ALA A 98 -2.12 -8.00 -11.75
C ALA A 98 -1.71 -9.32 -11.07
N GLU A 99 -0.97 -9.25 -9.97
CA GLU A 99 -0.56 -10.43 -9.21
C GLU A 99 -1.76 -11.09 -8.50
N PHE A 100 -2.69 -10.31 -7.95
CA PHE A 100 -3.94 -10.81 -7.35
C PHE A 100 -4.73 -11.63 -8.37
N ALA A 101 -5.00 -11.05 -9.55
CA ALA A 101 -5.68 -11.73 -10.62
C ALA A 101 -4.95 -13.01 -11.09
N GLY A 102 -3.59 -12.96 -11.09
CA GLY A 102 -2.75 -14.11 -11.45
C GLY A 102 -2.75 -15.24 -10.42
N SER A 103 -2.86 -14.89 -9.14
CA SER A 103 -2.72 -15.82 -8.01
C SER A 103 -4.05 -16.33 -7.46
N LEU A 104 -5.20 -15.78 -7.91
CA LEU A 104 -6.52 -16.14 -7.38
C LEU A 104 -6.91 -17.57 -7.77
N PRO A 105 -7.21 -18.47 -6.82
CA PRO A 105 -7.75 -19.79 -7.12
C PRO A 105 -9.13 -19.69 -7.78
N GLY A 106 -9.43 -20.56 -8.75
CA GLY A 106 -10.73 -20.62 -9.40
C GLY A 106 -11.01 -19.47 -10.39
N ARG A 107 -9.96 -18.92 -11.02
CA ARG A 107 -10.10 -17.92 -12.08
C ARG A 107 -11.11 -18.35 -13.17
N GLY A 108 -11.98 -17.43 -13.57
CA GLY A 108 -13.00 -17.66 -14.61
C GLY A 108 -14.28 -18.34 -14.10
N PHE A 109 -14.31 -18.82 -12.86
CA PHE A 109 -15.47 -19.48 -12.27
C PHE A 109 -16.14 -18.67 -11.13
N ARG A 110 -15.51 -17.58 -10.71
CA ARG A 110 -16.03 -16.70 -9.65
C ARG A 110 -15.74 -15.23 -9.97
N PRO A 111 -16.58 -14.30 -9.51
CA PRO A 111 -16.27 -12.88 -9.57
C PRO A 111 -14.94 -12.58 -8.86
N GLN A 112 -14.19 -11.66 -9.39
CA GLN A 112 -12.95 -11.19 -8.78
C GLN A 112 -13.25 -9.95 -7.94
N ALA A 113 -12.73 -9.91 -6.70
CA ALA A 113 -12.85 -8.74 -5.86
C ALA A 113 -12.11 -7.53 -6.48
N ASP A 114 -12.69 -6.35 -6.33
CA ASP A 114 -12.00 -5.11 -6.69
C ASP A 114 -10.89 -4.80 -5.68
N VAL A 115 -9.77 -4.25 -6.17
CA VAL A 115 -8.68 -3.76 -5.32
C VAL A 115 -8.55 -2.25 -5.54
N VAL A 116 -8.93 -1.47 -4.55
CA VAL A 116 -9.01 -0.01 -4.63
C VAL A 116 -8.19 0.66 -3.53
N GLY A 117 -7.70 1.87 -3.79
CA GLY A 117 -7.12 2.71 -2.76
C GLY A 117 -8.20 3.34 -1.87
N ALA A 118 -7.90 3.53 -0.58
CA ALA A 118 -8.79 4.23 0.33
C ALA A 118 -9.00 5.68 -0.14
N ALA A 119 -10.25 6.11 -0.28
CA ALA A 119 -10.60 7.45 -0.77
C ALA A 119 -10.06 8.58 0.13
N LEU A 120 -9.95 8.33 1.43
CA LEU A 120 -9.42 9.29 2.41
C LEU A 120 -7.89 9.19 2.58
N GLY A 121 -7.22 8.30 1.83
CA GLY A 121 -5.78 8.12 1.86
C GLY A 121 -5.22 7.95 3.29
N PRO A 122 -4.15 8.69 3.64
CA PRO A 122 -3.52 8.62 4.97
C PRO A 122 -4.44 9.06 6.12
N ASP A 123 -5.42 9.92 5.84
CA ASP A 123 -6.32 10.52 6.84
C ASP A 123 -7.49 9.62 7.23
N ALA A 124 -7.66 8.47 6.56
CA ALA A 124 -8.76 7.54 6.79
C ALA A 124 -8.92 7.14 8.27
N GLY A 125 -7.80 6.90 8.96
CA GLY A 125 -7.79 6.55 10.38
C GLY A 125 -8.27 7.69 11.28
N LEU A 126 -7.82 8.91 11.00
CA LEU A 126 -8.21 10.11 11.75
C LEU A 126 -9.71 10.40 11.59
N VAL A 127 -10.19 10.39 10.35
CA VAL A 127 -11.60 10.62 10.03
C VAL A 127 -12.48 9.53 10.66
N GLY A 128 -12.07 8.27 10.58
CA GLY A 128 -12.80 7.16 11.21
C GLY A 128 -12.89 7.28 12.73
N ALA A 129 -11.78 7.63 13.40
CA ALA A 129 -11.77 7.86 14.84
C ALA A 129 -12.66 9.05 15.25
N ALA A 130 -12.63 10.15 14.49
CA ALA A 130 -13.48 11.31 14.73
C ALA A 130 -14.97 10.97 14.55
N ASP A 131 -15.34 10.17 13.55
CA ASP A 131 -16.73 9.75 13.32
C ASP A 131 -17.25 8.82 14.43
N LEU A 132 -16.40 7.91 14.93
CA LEU A 132 -16.75 7.06 16.08
C LEU A 132 -17.00 7.91 17.31
N ALA A 133 -16.10 8.82 17.65
CA ALA A 133 -16.26 9.70 18.81
C ALA A 133 -17.53 10.57 18.71
N ARG A 134 -17.86 11.05 17.50
CA ARG A 134 -19.11 11.81 17.26
C ARG A 134 -20.35 10.94 17.47
N LYS A 135 -20.34 9.68 17.05
CA LYS A 135 -21.45 8.72 17.24
C LYS A 135 -21.65 8.42 18.73
N ASP A 136 -20.57 8.11 19.45
CA ASP A 136 -20.62 7.84 20.88
C ASP A 136 -21.17 9.05 21.66
N ALA A 137 -20.75 10.26 21.32
CA ALA A 137 -21.26 11.48 21.94
C ALA A 137 -22.77 11.72 21.65
N ALA A 138 -23.22 11.41 20.43
CA ALA A 138 -24.63 11.52 20.05
C ALA A 138 -25.51 10.49 20.79
N GLU A 139 -25.05 9.26 20.93
CA GLU A 139 -25.73 8.21 21.71
C GLU A 139 -25.78 8.54 23.18
N ALA A 140 -24.71 9.07 23.76
CA ALA A 140 -24.65 9.51 25.16
C ALA A 140 -25.57 10.70 25.46
N ALA A 141 -25.84 11.57 24.48
CA ALA A 141 -26.73 12.71 24.63
C ALA A 141 -28.22 12.32 24.64
N GLY A 142 -28.57 11.09 24.25
CA GLY A 142 -29.96 10.58 24.22
C GLY A 142 -30.83 11.30 23.16
N PRO A 143 -32.04 10.77 22.89
CA PRO A 143 -33.00 11.49 22.05
C PRO A 143 -33.43 12.77 22.76
N ALA A 144 -33.32 13.90 22.08
CA ALA A 144 -33.87 15.16 22.54
C ALA A 144 -35.40 14.97 22.77
N GLY A 145 -35.83 14.99 24.03
CA GLY A 145 -37.21 14.77 24.45
C GLY A 145 -38.16 15.87 23.99
#